data_0529f89474891f07f0cc7d8738527c98
#
_entry.id   0529f89474891f07f0cc7d8738527c98
#
_cell.length_a   1.000
_cell.length_b   1.000
_cell.length_c   1.000
_cell.angle_alpha   90.00
_cell.angle_beta   90.00
_cell.angle_gamma   90.00
#
_symmetry.space_group_name_H-M   'P 1'
#
loop_
_entity.id
_entity.type
_entity.pdbx_description
1 polymer ?
#
loop_
_entity_poly.entity_id
_entity_poly.type
_entity_poly.pdbx_seq_one_letter_code
_entity_poly.pdbx_strand_id
1 'polypeptide(L)'
;MDADPGTPMMRQYRALKAQHPDMLLFYRMGDFYELFFDDAVAAAEALDIALTRRGKENGTDVAMCGVPVHNAETYLQRLIRRGFRVAVCEQLEDPEEAKKRKGAAKLVQRDVVRIVTPGTLVEDELLDARAPSFLAALAVEGDGDDAALAWLELASGHFRTLATTRTALAAELARLAPQELLAAESVIADPAVAQALSEWRDRLVPLEAHQLAAGAGAERLRRAYGVESLDGFGTFTAAELGAAGAVLAYVELTQKGATPGLQPLSSQTVEGRLALDPATRRNLELVEPLAGERGATLLAAVDRTRTAAGARLLVHHLTGPLTDLAAIAARHDRVEALVRDAERRRRGREVLAETPDLERALGRLGRSEEHTSELQSLSHI
;
A
#
# COMPACT_ATOMS: atom_id res chain seq x y z
N MET A 1 38.61 18.11 13.32
CA MET A 1 38.30 17.04 14.28
C MET A 1 37.63 15.94 13.47
N ASP A 2 38.38 14.91 13.08
CA ASP A 2 37.82 13.78 12.37
C ASP A 2 36.86 13.05 13.33
N ALA A 3 35.59 13.01 12.94
CA ALA A 3 34.58 12.26 13.67
C ALA A 3 35.02 10.80 13.74
N ASP A 4 34.99 10.20 14.92
CA ASP A 4 35.23 8.76 15.09
C ASP A 4 34.31 8.00 14.12
N PRO A 5 34.84 7.25 13.15
CA PRO A 5 34.01 6.60 12.12
C PRO A 5 33.12 5.49 12.66
N GLY A 6 33.03 5.32 13.97
CA GLY A 6 32.23 4.29 14.62
C GLY A 6 32.75 2.86 14.32
N THR A 7 32.12 1.88 14.91
CA THR A 7 32.43 0.48 14.62
C THR A 7 32.09 0.11 13.18
N PRO A 8 32.74 -0.91 12.58
CA PRO A 8 32.42 -1.38 11.22
C PRO A 8 30.94 -1.65 11.01
N MET A 9 30.23 -2.18 12.02
CA MET A 9 28.79 -2.42 11.99
C MET A 9 27.99 -1.11 11.91
N MET A 10 28.36 -0.09 12.72
CA MET A 10 27.66 1.20 12.68
C MET A 10 27.88 1.95 11.36
N ARG A 11 29.04 1.79 10.73
CA ARG A 11 29.27 2.32 9.37
C ARG A 11 28.35 1.66 8.34
N GLN A 12 28.18 0.32 8.40
CA GLN A 12 27.27 -0.42 7.53
C GLN A 12 25.83 0.04 7.76
N TYR A 13 25.38 0.15 9.04
CA TYR A 13 24.06 0.64 9.39
C TYR A 13 23.78 2.03 8.78
N ARG A 14 24.70 2.97 8.96
CA ARG A 14 24.55 4.33 8.41
C ARG A 14 24.52 4.38 6.90
N ALA A 15 25.34 3.57 6.25
CA ALA A 15 25.36 3.50 4.79
C ALA A 15 24.01 3.00 4.24
N LEU A 16 23.39 2.02 4.90
CA LEU A 16 22.05 1.52 4.56
C LEU A 16 20.96 2.53 4.91
N LYS A 17 21.05 3.15 6.10
CA LYS A 17 20.09 4.19 6.51
C LYS A 17 20.12 5.41 5.59
N ALA A 18 21.26 5.81 5.10
CA ALA A 18 21.41 6.93 4.15
C ALA A 18 20.72 6.67 2.81
N GLN A 19 20.52 5.41 2.42
CA GLN A 19 19.75 5.03 1.22
C GLN A 19 18.23 5.07 1.48
N HIS A 20 17.81 5.02 2.74
CA HIS A 20 16.41 4.98 3.16
C HIS A 20 16.16 5.96 4.32
N PRO A 21 16.40 7.29 4.12
CA PRO A 21 16.40 8.26 5.21
C PRO A 21 15.05 8.39 5.92
N ASP A 22 13.95 8.25 5.18
CA ASP A 22 12.57 8.45 5.66
C ASP A 22 11.89 7.15 6.14
N MET A 23 12.66 6.06 6.28
CA MET A 23 12.13 4.74 6.66
C MET A 23 12.79 4.28 7.95
N LEU A 24 12.05 3.61 8.83
CA LEU A 24 12.64 2.90 9.95
C LEU A 24 13.48 1.72 9.43
N LEU A 25 14.73 1.59 9.85
CA LEU A 25 15.60 0.51 9.40
C LEU A 25 15.57 -0.64 10.41
N PHE A 26 14.87 -1.74 10.06
CA PHE A 26 14.93 -3.00 10.78
C PHE A 26 16.24 -3.71 10.41
N TYR A 27 17.26 -3.55 11.25
CA TYR A 27 18.60 -4.06 10.98
C TYR A 27 18.85 -5.41 11.68
N ARG A 28 18.96 -6.50 10.92
CA ARG A 28 19.09 -7.85 11.44
C ARG A 28 20.38 -8.04 12.26
N MET A 29 20.23 -8.42 13.52
CA MET A 29 21.30 -8.73 14.45
C MET A 29 21.01 -10.04 15.19
N GLY A 30 21.42 -11.18 14.60
CA GLY A 30 21.07 -12.49 15.15
C GLY A 30 19.56 -12.73 15.15
N ASP A 31 18.99 -12.95 16.33
CA ASP A 31 17.56 -13.22 16.50
C ASP A 31 16.68 -11.97 16.68
N PHE A 32 17.27 -10.77 16.48
CA PHE A 32 16.55 -9.50 16.59
C PHE A 32 16.73 -8.66 15.34
N TYR A 33 15.71 -7.81 15.07
CA TYR A 33 15.88 -6.58 14.32
C TYR A 33 16.12 -5.45 15.30
N GLU A 34 17.29 -4.83 15.21
CA GLU A 34 17.67 -3.68 16.04
C GLU A 34 17.51 -2.40 15.26
N LEU A 35 17.03 -1.36 15.94
CA LEU A 35 16.93 0.00 15.42
C LEU A 35 17.82 0.90 16.29
N PHE A 36 18.39 1.94 15.65
CA PHE A 36 19.33 2.83 16.33
C PHE A 36 18.95 4.29 16.10
N PHE A 37 19.49 5.18 16.94
CA PHE A 37 19.31 6.62 16.87
C PHE A 37 17.83 7.04 16.91
N ASP A 38 17.42 7.96 16.01
CA ASP A 38 16.05 8.47 15.92
C ASP A 38 15.05 7.38 15.55
N ASP A 39 15.45 6.40 14.74
CA ASP A 39 14.60 5.25 14.42
C ASP A 39 14.24 4.46 15.68
N ALA A 40 15.19 4.30 16.60
CA ALA A 40 14.93 3.60 17.85
C ALA A 40 13.95 4.35 18.74
N VAL A 41 14.06 5.68 18.81
CA VAL A 41 13.16 6.53 19.60
C VAL A 41 11.74 6.44 19.04
N ALA A 42 11.59 6.66 17.73
CA ALA A 42 10.30 6.62 17.05
C ALA A 42 9.63 5.24 17.15
N ALA A 43 10.40 4.17 16.92
CA ALA A 43 9.88 2.80 17.00
C ALA A 43 9.52 2.39 18.44
N ALA A 44 10.34 2.75 19.44
CA ALA A 44 10.07 2.43 20.84
C ALA A 44 8.77 3.08 21.32
N GLU A 45 8.55 4.35 20.98
CA GLU A 45 7.30 5.08 21.25
C GLU A 45 6.11 4.45 20.52
N ALA A 46 6.27 4.18 19.22
CA ALA A 46 5.20 3.63 18.40
C ALA A 46 4.81 2.20 18.81
N LEU A 47 5.74 1.39 19.29
CA LEU A 47 5.51 -0.01 19.63
C LEU A 47 5.25 -0.24 21.12
N ASP A 48 5.48 0.77 21.94
CA ASP A 48 5.47 0.66 23.41
C ASP A 48 6.45 -0.44 23.89
N ILE A 49 7.70 -0.32 23.43
CA ILE A 49 8.80 -1.22 23.81
C ILE A 49 9.94 -0.46 24.47
N ALA A 50 10.80 -1.17 25.17
CA ALA A 50 11.90 -0.58 25.90
C ALA A 50 12.91 0.10 24.97
N LEU A 51 13.16 1.39 25.20
CA LEU A 51 14.29 2.12 24.63
C LEU A 51 15.52 1.90 25.51
N THR A 52 16.57 1.33 24.94
CA THR A 52 17.83 1.02 25.59
C THR A 52 18.99 1.84 25.00
N ARG A 53 20.22 1.57 25.44
CA ARG A 53 21.42 2.26 24.95
C ARG A 53 22.47 1.23 24.58
N ARG A 54 23.15 1.45 23.47
CA ARG A 54 24.22 0.56 23.00
C ARG A 54 25.49 1.35 22.69
N GLY A 55 26.39 1.39 23.66
CA GLY A 55 27.68 2.07 23.50
C GLY A 55 27.54 3.60 23.42
N LYS A 56 28.66 4.23 23.09
CA LYS A 56 28.75 5.69 22.89
C LYS A 56 29.32 5.99 21.51
N GLU A 57 28.82 7.05 20.91
CA GLU A 57 29.35 7.60 19.69
C GLU A 57 29.54 9.11 19.87
N ASN A 58 30.75 9.60 19.59
CA ASN A 58 31.13 11.01 19.85
C ASN A 58 30.80 11.46 21.28
N GLY A 59 30.91 10.55 22.26
CA GLY A 59 30.59 10.85 23.67
C GLY A 59 29.11 10.79 24.04
N THR A 60 28.20 10.61 23.07
CA THR A 60 26.75 10.49 23.28
C THR A 60 26.32 9.02 23.25
N ASP A 61 25.41 8.65 24.15
CA ASP A 61 24.83 7.30 24.19
C ASP A 61 23.99 7.05 22.91
N VAL A 62 24.20 5.91 22.26
CA VAL A 62 23.42 5.51 21.09
C VAL A 62 22.11 4.87 21.55
N ALA A 63 21.00 5.53 21.26
CA ALA A 63 19.66 4.97 21.51
C ALA A 63 19.45 3.70 20.66
N MET A 64 18.85 2.67 21.25
CA MET A 64 18.58 1.40 20.59
C MET A 64 17.28 0.80 21.12
N CYS A 65 16.49 0.21 20.23
CA CYS A 65 15.45 -0.75 20.58
C CYS A 65 15.54 -1.95 19.65
N GLY A 66 14.82 -3.03 19.96
CA GLY A 66 14.85 -4.23 19.14
C GLY A 66 13.59 -5.06 19.26
N VAL A 67 13.25 -5.75 18.18
CA VAL A 67 12.11 -6.67 18.12
C VAL A 67 12.60 -8.07 17.73
N PRO A 68 12.06 -9.15 18.35
CA PRO A 68 12.43 -10.50 17.99
C PRO A 68 12.02 -10.84 16.56
N VAL A 69 12.88 -11.48 15.80
CA VAL A 69 12.63 -11.86 14.40
C VAL A 69 11.39 -12.72 14.24
N HIS A 70 11.23 -13.74 15.12
CA HIS A 70 10.08 -14.64 15.06
C HIS A 70 8.72 -13.95 15.29
N ASN A 71 8.73 -12.70 15.77
CA ASN A 71 7.52 -11.90 15.99
C ASN A 71 7.53 -10.57 15.22
N ALA A 72 8.46 -10.41 14.28
CA ALA A 72 8.67 -9.16 13.55
C ALA A 72 7.43 -8.69 12.79
N GLU A 73 6.67 -9.60 12.19
CA GLU A 73 5.45 -9.27 11.43
C GLU A 73 4.40 -8.56 12.30
N THR A 74 4.24 -8.98 13.56
CA THR A 74 3.32 -8.29 14.50
C THR A 74 3.74 -6.85 14.78
N TYR A 75 5.05 -6.61 14.91
CA TYR A 75 5.59 -5.26 15.12
C TYR A 75 5.53 -4.42 13.84
N LEU A 76 5.84 -5.00 12.69
CA LEU A 76 5.65 -4.37 11.38
C LEU A 76 4.22 -3.91 11.20
N GLN A 77 3.23 -4.78 11.45
CA GLN A 77 1.81 -4.42 11.35
C GLN A 77 1.47 -3.20 12.20
N ARG A 78 1.97 -3.13 13.44
CA ARG A 78 1.73 -2.00 14.33
C ARG A 78 2.35 -0.70 13.82
N LEU A 79 3.57 -0.75 13.26
CA LEU A 79 4.25 0.40 12.67
C LEU A 79 3.54 0.88 11.40
N ILE A 80 3.23 -0.04 10.49
CA ILE A 80 2.57 0.29 9.23
C ILE A 80 1.18 0.90 9.47
N ARG A 81 0.41 0.39 10.41
CA ARG A 81 -0.89 0.97 10.81
C ARG A 81 -0.78 2.39 11.38
N ARG A 82 0.39 2.78 11.87
CA ARG A 82 0.71 4.13 12.33
C ARG A 82 1.34 5.00 11.24
N GLY A 83 1.39 4.52 9.99
CA GLY A 83 1.90 5.26 8.85
C GLY A 83 3.41 5.19 8.65
N PHE A 84 4.15 4.42 9.45
CA PHE A 84 5.59 4.25 9.25
C PHE A 84 5.89 3.42 8.01
N ARG A 85 7.00 3.73 7.35
CA ARG A 85 7.63 2.92 6.31
C ARG A 85 8.83 2.21 6.92
N VAL A 86 9.04 0.94 6.59
CA VAL A 86 10.08 0.12 7.20
C VAL A 86 10.93 -0.55 6.12
N ALA A 87 12.24 -0.31 6.16
CA ALA A 87 13.23 -1.04 5.37
C ALA A 87 13.73 -2.23 6.18
N VAL A 88 13.51 -3.44 5.69
CA VAL A 88 13.94 -4.69 6.35
C VAL A 88 15.28 -5.10 5.78
N CYS A 89 16.30 -5.09 6.64
CA CYS A 89 17.68 -5.40 6.31
C CYS A 89 18.05 -6.79 6.86
N GLU A 90 18.41 -7.71 5.97
CA GLU A 90 18.79 -9.08 6.29
C GLU A 90 20.29 -9.32 6.18
N GLN A 91 20.73 -10.39 6.84
CA GLN A 91 22.06 -10.95 6.68
C GLN A 91 22.09 -11.76 5.38
N LEU A 92 23.00 -11.39 4.45
CA LEU A 92 23.13 -12.06 3.15
C LEU A 92 24.05 -13.27 3.18
N GLU A 93 24.66 -13.55 4.32
CA GLU A 93 25.61 -14.63 4.50
C GLU A 93 25.55 -15.22 5.91
N ASP A 94 26.03 -16.44 6.05
CA ASP A 94 26.12 -17.09 7.34
C ASP A 94 27.14 -16.38 8.26
N PRO A 95 26.73 -15.94 9.47
CA PRO A 95 27.62 -15.33 10.43
C PRO A 95 28.85 -16.20 10.78
N GLU A 96 28.75 -17.53 10.76
CA GLU A 96 29.85 -18.44 11.05
C GLU A 96 30.89 -18.45 9.92
N GLU A 97 30.45 -18.26 8.67
CA GLU A 97 31.38 -18.10 7.54
C GLU A 97 32.11 -16.74 7.57
N ALA A 98 31.37 -15.68 7.92
CA ALA A 98 31.95 -14.36 8.10
C ALA A 98 33.03 -14.34 9.21
N LYS A 99 32.85 -15.07 10.32
CA LYS A 99 33.81 -15.18 11.43
C LYS A 99 35.13 -15.82 11.00
N LYS A 100 35.16 -16.68 9.98
CA LYS A 100 36.39 -17.33 9.48
C LYS A 100 37.32 -16.36 8.74
N ARG A 101 36.82 -15.20 8.32
CA ARG A 101 37.61 -14.16 7.63
C ARG A 101 38.47 -13.35 8.61
N LYS A 102 39.42 -12.57 8.11
CA LYS A 102 40.30 -11.73 8.94
C LYS A 102 39.92 -10.24 8.88
N GLY A 103 40.14 -9.54 9.98
CA GLY A 103 39.96 -8.08 10.04
C GLY A 103 38.55 -7.60 9.78
N ALA A 104 38.37 -6.51 9.06
CA ALA A 104 37.09 -5.91 8.72
C ALA A 104 36.18 -6.84 7.88
N ALA A 105 36.75 -7.83 7.20
CA ALA A 105 36.01 -8.83 6.44
C ALA A 105 35.19 -9.79 7.31
N LYS A 106 35.35 -9.78 8.64
CA LYS A 106 34.50 -10.51 9.59
C LYS A 106 33.10 -9.94 9.75
N LEU A 107 32.86 -8.72 9.25
CA LEU A 107 31.53 -8.12 9.29
C LEU A 107 30.60 -8.90 8.35
N VAL A 108 29.49 -9.37 8.89
CA VAL A 108 28.43 -10.02 8.10
C VAL A 108 27.86 -9.00 7.13
N GLN A 109 27.79 -9.36 5.85
CA GLN A 109 27.15 -8.52 4.84
C GLN A 109 25.65 -8.46 5.05
N ARG A 110 25.10 -7.26 4.90
CA ARG A 110 23.68 -7.00 5.04
C ARG A 110 23.22 -6.07 3.94
N ASP A 111 22.00 -6.27 3.51
CA ASP A 111 21.32 -5.34 2.61
C ASP A 111 19.84 -5.28 2.92
N VAL A 112 19.17 -4.23 2.46
CA VAL A 112 17.73 -4.10 2.52
C VAL A 112 17.13 -5.02 1.47
N VAL A 113 16.44 -6.05 1.92
CA VAL A 113 15.81 -7.06 1.04
C VAL A 113 14.34 -6.77 0.76
N ARG A 114 13.70 -5.96 1.60
CA ARG A 114 12.28 -5.65 1.50
C ARG A 114 12.01 -4.26 2.08
N ILE A 115 11.11 -3.53 1.44
CA ILE A 115 10.56 -2.27 1.96
C ILE A 115 9.06 -2.47 2.15
N VAL A 116 8.59 -2.25 3.38
CA VAL A 116 7.17 -2.39 3.75
C VAL A 116 6.59 -1.00 3.96
N THR A 117 5.55 -0.67 3.22
CA THR A 117 4.86 0.61 3.33
C THR A 117 3.35 0.40 3.40
N PRO A 118 2.57 1.38 3.91
CA PRO A 118 1.13 1.24 4.02
C PRO A 118 0.42 0.90 2.70
N GLY A 119 0.94 1.41 1.57
CA GLY A 119 0.35 1.21 0.24
C GLY A 119 0.84 -0.02 -0.51
N THR A 120 1.93 -0.67 -0.05
CA THR A 120 2.55 -1.81 -0.75
C THR A 120 2.47 -3.12 0.03
N LEU A 121 1.50 -3.25 0.91
CA LEU A 121 1.27 -4.47 1.66
C LEU A 121 0.73 -5.58 0.75
N VAL A 122 1.28 -6.78 0.92
CA VAL A 122 0.86 -7.99 0.22
C VAL A 122 0.57 -9.15 1.16
N GLU A 123 1.10 -9.10 2.37
CA GLU A 123 0.96 -10.15 3.38
C GLU A 123 -0.42 -10.10 4.01
N ASP A 124 -1.13 -11.24 4.01
CA ASP A 124 -2.49 -11.34 4.53
C ASP A 124 -2.58 -10.97 6.02
N GLU A 125 -1.54 -11.23 6.81
CA GLU A 125 -1.48 -10.89 8.23
C GLU A 125 -1.41 -9.36 8.47
N LEU A 126 -0.85 -8.63 7.51
CA LEU A 126 -0.71 -7.17 7.59
C LEU A 126 -1.94 -6.43 7.04
N LEU A 127 -2.68 -7.06 6.12
CA LEU A 127 -3.83 -6.49 5.45
C LEU A 127 -5.12 -6.63 6.29
N ASP A 128 -6.02 -5.65 6.14
CA ASP A 128 -7.43 -5.89 6.47
C ASP A 128 -8.07 -6.68 5.31
N ALA A 129 -8.52 -7.90 5.60
CA ALA A 129 -9.15 -8.73 4.57
C ALA A 129 -10.40 -8.09 3.97
N ARG A 130 -11.12 -7.27 4.75
CA ARG A 130 -12.42 -6.70 4.37
C ARG A 130 -12.33 -5.27 3.82
N ALA A 131 -11.17 -4.63 3.90
CA ALA A 131 -10.92 -3.30 3.38
C ALA A 131 -9.91 -3.33 2.21
N PRO A 132 -10.08 -2.46 1.19
CA PRO A 132 -9.06 -2.30 0.15
C PRO A 132 -7.81 -1.61 0.73
N SER A 133 -6.64 -1.90 0.16
CA SER A 133 -5.38 -1.23 0.48
C SER A 133 -4.77 -0.68 -0.80
N PHE A 134 -4.98 0.61 -1.07
CA PHE A 134 -4.55 1.25 -2.30
C PHE A 134 -3.26 2.04 -2.12
N LEU A 135 -2.29 1.77 -3.00
CA LEU A 135 -1.24 2.71 -3.37
C LEU A 135 -1.79 3.56 -4.51
N ALA A 136 -1.79 4.88 -4.37
CA ALA A 136 -2.26 5.78 -5.41
C ALA A 136 -1.17 6.78 -5.83
N ALA A 137 -1.29 7.30 -7.06
CA ALA A 137 -0.49 8.42 -7.55
C ALA A 137 -1.41 9.48 -8.17
N LEU A 138 -1.05 10.74 -7.92
CA LEU A 138 -1.67 11.92 -8.50
C LEU A 138 -0.73 12.55 -9.52
N ALA A 139 -1.19 12.70 -10.74
CA ALA A 139 -0.56 13.52 -11.75
C ALA A 139 -1.48 14.71 -12.11
N VAL A 140 -0.87 15.86 -12.34
CA VAL A 140 -1.54 17.08 -12.77
C VAL A 140 -0.85 17.55 -14.04
N GLU A 141 -1.61 17.91 -15.06
CA GLU A 141 -1.07 18.33 -16.35
C GLU A 141 -1.18 19.86 -16.52
N GLY A 142 -0.03 20.52 -16.66
CA GLY A 142 0.04 21.96 -16.86
C GLY A 142 -0.61 22.79 -15.76
N ASP A 143 -1.02 24.02 -16.12
CA ASP A 143 -1.68 24.97 -15.21
C ASP A 143 -3.23 24.87 -15.27
N GLY A 144 -3.75 23.96 -16.10
CA GLY A 144 -5.18 23.71 -16.26
C GLY A 144 -5.83 22.96 -15.11
N ASP A 145 -7.11 22.59 -15.29
CA ASP A 145 -7.87 21.82 -14.30
C ASP A 145 -7.65 20.29 -14.43
N ASP A 146 -6.94 19.86 -15.47
CA ASP A 146 -6.73 18.43 -15.76
C ASP A 146 -5.83 17.75 -14.74
N ALA A 147 -6.33 16.65 -14.19
CA ALA A 147 -5.63 15.80 -13.25
C ALA A 147 -5.96 14.32 -13.53
N ALA A 148 -5.13 13.43 -13.02
CA ALA A 148 -5.42 12.01 -13.05
C ALA A 148 -4.97 11.33 -11.76
N LEU A 149 -5.70 10.31 -11.38
CA LEU A 149 -5.34 9.36 -10.35
C LEU A 149 -5.07 7.99 -10.98
N ALA A 150 -4.04 7.32 -10.50
CA ALA A 150 -3.85 5.90 -10.71
C ALA A 150 -3.77 5.22 -9.36
N TRP A 151 -4.30 4.02 -9.23
CA TRP A 151 -4.18 3.25 -7.97
C TRP A 151 -4.06 1.75 -8.23
N LEU A 152 -3.31 1.12 -7.36
CA LEU A 152 -3.04 -0.31 -7.37
C LEU A 152 -3.36 -0.90 -6.00
N GLU A 153 -4.15 -1.97 -5.95
CA GLU A 153 -4.19 -2.88 -4.82
C GLU A 153 -3.18 -4.00 -5.09
N LEU A 154 -2.01 -3.93 -4.46
CA LEU A 154 -0.89 -4.80 -4.77
C LEU A 154 -1.19 -6.28 -4.48
N ALA A 155 -1.98 -6.54 -3.43
CA ALA A 155 -2.33 -7.90 -3.02
C ALA A 155 -3.20 -8.65 -4.06
N SER A 156 -4.08 -7.94 -4.78
CA SER A 156 -4.97 -8.51 -5.81
C SER A 156 -4.50 -8.22 -7.25
N GLY A 157 -3.56 -7.30 -7.42
CA GLY A 157 -3.10 -6.84 -8.72
C GLY A 157 -4.07 -5.90 -9.44
N HIS A 158 -5.16 -5.45 -8.80
CA HIS A 158 -6.13 -4.54 -9.41
C HIS A 158 -5.51 -3.17 -9.66
N PHE A 159 -5.30 -2.82 -10.93
CA PHE A 159 -4.69 -1.58 -11.36
C PHE A 159 -5.66 -0.75 -12.18
N ARG A 160 -5.94 0.47 -11.72
CA ARG A 160 -6.94 1.37 -12.29
C ARG A 160 -6.38 2.78 -12.46
N THR A 161 -6.94 3.51 -13.43
CA THR A 161 -6.72 4.95 -13.60
C THR A 161 -8.05 5.70 -13.66
N LEU A 162 -7.99 7.00 -13.50
CA LEU A 162 -9.13 7.91 -13.60
C LEU A 162 -8.64 9.27 -14.05
N ALA A 163 -9.08 9.71 -15.22
CA ALA A 163 -8.99 11.12 -15.61
C ALA A 163 -10.01 11.92 -14.78
N THR A 164 -9.56 12.98 -14.13
CA THR A 164 -10.37 13.82 -13.24
C THR A 164 -9.95 15.27 -13.36
N THR A 165 -10.46 16.13 -12.49
CA THR A 165 -10.11 17.54 -12.42
C THR A 165 -9.58 17.90 -11.04
N ARG A 166 -8.80 18.99 -10.93
CA ARG A 166 -8.34 19.52 -9.63
C ARG A 166 -9.52 19.79 -8.70
N THR A 167 -10.64 20.26 -9.24
CA THR A 167 -11.86 20.56 -8.49
C THR A 167 -12.55 19.30 -7.96
N ALA A 168 -12.51 18.17 -8.68
CA ALA A 168 -13.11 16.91 -8.27
C ALA A 168 -12.18 16.05 -7.38
N LEU A 169 -10.90 16.42 -7.27
CA LEU A 169 -9.86 15.62 -6.64
C LEU A 169 -10.17 15.26 -5.18
N ALA A 170 -10.70 16.21 -4.40
CA ALA A 170 -11.04 15.96 -2.99
C ALA A 170 -12.08 14.83 -2.85
N ALA A 171 -13.11 14.82 -3.71
CA ALA A 171 -14.15 13.78 -3.69
C ALA A 171 -13.60 12.42 -4.11
N GLU A 172 -12.73 12.39 -5.14
CA GLU A 172 -12.13 11.13 -5.61
C GLU A 172 -11.12 10.54 -4.62
N LEU A 173 -10.29 11.37 -3.99
CA LEU A 173 -9.39 10.92 -2.92
C LEU A 173 -10.17 10.39 -1.73
N ALA A 174 -11.23 11.07 -1.30
CA ALA A 174 -12.10 10.59 -0.23
C ALA A 174 -12.82 9.27 -0.59
N ARG A 175 -13.13 9.04 -1.87
CA ARG A 175 -13.69 7.78 -2.36
C ARG A 175 -12.68 6.64 -2.34
N LEU A 176 -11.47 6.89 -2.78
CA LEU A 176 -10.40 5.89 -2.85
C LEU A 176 -9.82 5.59 -1.47
N ALA A 177 -9.71 6.59 -0.62
CA ALA A 177 -9.08 6.52 0.69
C ALA A 177 -7.72 5.79 0.65
N PRO A 178 -6.75 6.25 -0.18
CA PRO A 178 -5.49 5.54 -0.38
C PRO A 178 -4.71 5.43 0.94
N GLN A 179 -3.96 4.35 1.10
CA GLN A 179 -3.06 4.17 2.24
C GLN A 179 -1.76 4.95 2.04
N GLU A 180 -1.37 5.15 0.78
CA GLU A 180 -0.24 5.97 0.37
C GLU A 180 -0.59 6.72 -0.91
N LEU A 181 -0.20 8.00 -1.00
CA LEU A 181 -0.47 8.87 -2.15
C LEU A 181 0.83 9.49 -2.66
N LEU A 182 1.25 9.05 -3.83
CA LEU A 182 2.42 9.59 -4.53
C LEU A 182 2.03 10.87 -5.28
N ALA A 183 2.80 11.93 -5.15
CA ALA A 183 2.59 13.16 -5.92
C ALA A 183 3.91 13.91 -6.10
N ALA A 184 4.03 14.70 -7.17
CA ALA A 184 5.18 15.56 -7.35
C ALA A 184 5.26 16.62 -6.23
N GLU A 185 6.47 16.95 -5.78
CA GLU A 185 6.66 18.03 -4.78
C GLU A 185 6.01 19.35 -5.22
N SER A 186 6.09 19.67 -6.52
CA SER A 186 5.44 20.84 -7.09
C SER A 186 3.91 20.81 -6.99
N VAL A 187 3.29 19.62 -7.11
CA VAL A 187 1.84 19.41 -6.95
C VAL A 187 1.43 19.50 -5.48
N ILE A 188 2.24 18.96 -4.59
CA ILE A 188 2.00 19.05 -3.12
C ILE A 188 2.05 20.51 -2.66
N ALA A 189 2.93 21.31 -3.25
CA ALA A 189 3.09 22.73 -2.94
C ALA A 189 2.07 23.64 -3.67
N ASP A 190 1.29 23.11 -4.62
CA ASP A 190 0.33 23.89 -5.40
C ASP A 190 -0.90 24.26 -4.55
N PRO A 191 -1.16 25.57 -4.32
CA PRO A 191 -2.34 26.02 -3.56
C PRO A 191 -3.68 25.52 -4.14
N ALA A 192 -3.76 25.29 -5.45
CA ALA A 192 -4.99 24.84 -6.11
C ALA A 192 -5.40 23.41 -5.70
N VAL A 193 -4.46 22.57 -5.29
CA VAL A 193 -4.73 21.21 -4.83
C VAL A 193 -4.47 21.01 -3.33
N ALA A 194 -3.85 21.98 -2.66
CA ALA A 194 -3.45 21.89 -1.26
C ALA A 194 -4.61 21.53 -0.32
N GLN A 195 -5.81 22.08 -0.58
CA GLN A 195 -7.01 21.77 0.20
C GLN A 195 -7.44 20.32 0.01
N ALA A 196 -7.41 19.81 -1.22
CA ALA A 196 -7.77 18.43 -1.53
C ALA A 196 -6.78 17.43 -0.91
N LEU A 197 -5.51 17.83 -0.76
CA LEU A 197 -4.45 17.02 -0.16
C LEU A 197 -4.36 17.16 1.36
N SER A 198 -5.07 18.08 1.98
CA SER A 198 -4.91 18.42 3.42
C SER A 198 -5.19 17.25 4.36
N GLU A 199 -6.17 16.41 4.05
CA GLU A 199 -6.53 15.21 4.84
C GLU A 199 -5.57 14.02 4.60
N TRP A 200 -4.70 14.12 3.58
CA TRP A 200 -3.80 13.04 3.14
C TRP A 200 -2.34 13.30 3.47
N ARG A 201 -2.01 14.40 4.18
CA ARG A 201 -0.63 14.84 4.44
C ARG A 201 0.28 13.75 5.00
N ASP A 202 -0.23 12.98 5.96
CA ASP A 202 0.53 11.90 6.59
C ASP A 202 0.72 10.67 5.69
N ARG A 203 0.02 10.63 4.55
CA ARG A 203 0.08 9.55 3.55
C ARG A 203 0.77 9.97 2.26
N LEU A 204 1.17 11.25 2.14
CA LEU A 204 1.85 11.78 0.98
C LEU A 204 3.29 11.24 0.89
N VAL A 205 3.66 10.84 -0.31
CA VAL A 205 5.04 10.50 -0.68
C VAL A 205 5.46 11.44 -1.79
N PRO A 206 6.36 12.37 -1.51
CA PRO A 206 6.84 13.31 -2.52
C PRO A 206 7.69 12.59 -3.57
N LEU A 207 7.46 12.93 -4.83
CA LEU A 207 8.21 12.46 -5.98
C LEU A 207 8.80 13.64 -6.75
N GLU A 208 9.89 13.41 -7.47
CA GLU A 208 10.37 14.36 -8.46
C GLU A 208 9.44 14.35 -9.69
N ALA A 209 9.23 15.52 -10.32
CA ALA A 209 8.28 15.68 -11.42
C ALA A 209 8.54 14.71 -12.60
N HIS A 210 9.81 14.39 -12.88
CA HIS A 210 10.18 13.48 -13.97
C HIS A 210 9.66 12.04 -13.76
N GLN A 211 9.41 11.62 -12.52
CA GLN A 211 8.89 10.29 -12.19
C GLN A 211 7.42 10.11 -12.61
N LEU A 212 6.70 11.23 -12.80
CA LEU A 212 5.32 11.28 -13.29
C LEU A 212 5.24 11.60 -14.79
N ALA A 213 6.36 11.58 -15.53
CA ALA A 213 6.36 11.85 -16.96
C ALA A 213 5.61 10.77 -17.76
N ALA A 214 4.65 11.17 -18.59
CA ALA A 214 3.78 10.26 -19.36
C ALA A 214 4.55 9.27 -20.23
N GLY A 215 5.62 9.73 -20.92
CA GLY A 215 6.44 8.88 -21.77
C GLY A 215 7.16 7.77 -21.00
N ALA A 216 7.77 8.10 -19.86
CA ALA A 216 8.39 7.13 -18.98
C ALA A 216 7.36 6.18 -18.37
N GLY A 217 6.17 6.69 -18.02
CA GLY A 217 5.05 5.90 -17.51
C GLY A 217 4.57 4.88 -18.54
N ALA A 218 4.30 5.30 -19.77
CA ALA A 218 3.88 4.43 -20.86
C ALA A 218 4.91 3.31 -21.14
N GLU A 219 6.21 3.65 -21.15
CA GLU A 219 7.28 2.68 -21.36
C GLU A 219 7.34 1.64 -20.23
N ARG A 220 7.20 2.08 -18.98
CA ARG A 220 7.17 1.18 -17.82
C ARG A 220 5.96 0.26 -17.86
N LEU A 221 4.78 0.77 -18.22
CA LEU A 221 3.56 -0.02 -18.37
C LEU A 221 3.71 -1.07 -19.48
N ARG A 222 4.23 -0.70 -20.67
CA ARG A 222 4.49 -1.66 -21.75
C ARG A 222 5.41 -2.79 -21.29
N ARG A 223 6.48 -2.44 -20.58
CA ARG A 223 7.42 -3.43 -20.04
C ARG A 223 6.77 -4.34 -18.99
N ALA A 224 5.99 -3.79 -18.07
CA ALA A 224 5.32 -4.55 -17.02
C ALA A 224 4.29 -5.53 -17.57
N TYR A 225 3.58 -5.17 -18.66
CA TYR A 225 2.60 -6.03 -19.31
C TYR A 225 3.19 -6.88 -20.45
N GLY A 226 4.44 -6.69 -20.84
CA GLY A 226 5.07 -7.42 -21.94
C GLY A 226 4.44 -7.13 -23.31
N VAL A 227 3.98 -5.88 -23.54
CA VAL A 227 3.28 -5.45 -24.77
C VAL A 227 4.00 -4.32 -25.48
N GLU A 228 3.83 -4.23 -26.80
CA GLU A 228 4.38 -3.12 -27.60
C GLU A 228 3.51 -1.87 -27.54
N SER A 229 2.18 -2.03 -27.44
CA SER A 229 1.21 -0.94 -27.33
C SER A 229 0.25 -1.16 -26.17
N LEU A 230 -0.23 -0.06 -25.60
CA LEU A 230 -1.27 -0.05 -24.55
C LEU A 230 -2.69 0.05 -25.13
N ASP A 231 -2.86 0.17 -26.44
CA ASP A 231 -4.17 0.38 -27.10
C ASP A 231 -5.16 -0.74 -26.78
N GLY A 232 -4.69 -1.97 -26.56
CA GLY A 232 -5.51 -3.11 -26.17
C GLY A 232 -6.13 -2.98 -24.76
N PHE A 233 -5.63 -2.06 -23.93
CA PHE A 233 -6.16 -1.80 -22.58
C PHE A 233 -7.14 -0.62 -22.56
N GLY A 234 -7.23 0.17 -23.64
CA GLY A 234 -8.08 1.35 -23.76
C GLY A 234 -7.30 2.62 -24.06
N THR A 235 -7.98 3.75 -23.95
CA THR A 235 -7.37 5.07 -24.15
C THR A 235 -7.08 5.72 -22.81
N PHE A 236 -5.86 6.24 -22.65
CA PHE A 236 -5.40 6.90 -21.44
C PHE A 236 -4.89 8.30 -21.75
N THR A 237 -5.15 9.24 -20.87
CA THR A 237 -4.55 10.59 -20.94
C THR A 237 -3.06 10.52 -20.58
N ALA A 238 -2.30 11.58 -20.91
CA ALA A 238 -0.90 11.69 -20.52
C ALA A 238 -0.73 11.66 -18.98
N ALA A 239 -1.62 12.34 -18.26
CA ALA A 239 -1.62 12.32 -16.79
C ALA A 239 -1.90 10.92 -16.21
N GLU A 240 -2.84 10.15 -16.79
CA GLU A 240 -3.10 8.76 -16.36
C GLU A 240 -1.87 7.88 -16.55
N LEU A 241 -1.20 7.97 -17.69
CA LEU A 241 0.03 7.22 -17.97
C LEU A 241 1.16 7.59 -17.02
N GLY A 242 1.31 8.89 -16.72
CA GLY A 242 2.28 9.38 -15.75
C GLY A 242 2.02 8.86 -14.35
N ALA A 243 0.78 8.98 -13.87
CA ALA A 243 0.38 8.49 -12.56
C ALA A 243 0.55 6.97 -12.43
N ALA A 244 0.08 6.19 -13.42
CA ALA A 244 0.23 4.73 -13.42
C ALA A 244 1.70 4.32 -13.47
N GLY A 245 2.52 5.01 -14.27
CA GLY A 245 3.96 4.79 -14.31
C GLY A 245 4.66 5.05 -12.99
N ALA A 246 4.24 6.08 -12.25
CA ALA A 246 4.78 6.39 -10.92
C ALA A 246 4.41 5.31 -9.89
N VAL A 247 3.16 4.80 -9.91
CA VAL A 247 2.76 3.66 -9.07
C VAL A 247 3.67 2.46 -9.31
N LEU A 248 3.91 2.08 -10.57
CA LEU A 248 4.79 0.94 -10.88
C LEU A 248 6.24 1.19 -10.47
N ALA A 249 6.77 2.40 -10.68
CA ALA A 249 8.13 2.73 -10.25
C ALA A 249 8.31 2.57 -8.73
N TYR A 250 7.30 3.00 -7.97
CA TYR A 250 7.33 2.88 -6.52
C TYR A 250 7.23 1.41 -6.07
N VAL A 251 6.41 0.61 -6.74
CA VAL A 251 6.33 -0.83 -6.48
C VAL A 251 7.64 -1.53 -6.82
N GLU A 252 8.26 -1.25 -7.98
CA GLU A 252 9.58 -1.80 -8.35
C GLU A 252 10.64 -1.48 -7.28
N LEU A 253 10.62 -0.25 -6.75
CA LEU A 253 11.53 0.17 -5.69
C LEU A 253 11.28 -0.60 -4.38
N THR A 254 10.03 -0.70 -3.95
CA THR A 254 9.66 -1.29 -2.65
C THR A 254 9.73 -2.80 -2.66
N GLN A 255 9.40 -3.44 -3.78
CA GLN A 255 9.47 -4.89 -3.95
C GLN A 255 10.83 -5.38 -4.47
N LYS A 256 11.85 -4.49 -4.51
CA LYS A 256 13.24 -4.82 -4.92
C LYS A 256 13.32 -5.53 -6.28
N GLY A 257 12.52 -5.05 -7.24
CA GLY A 257 12.49 -5.56 -8.60
C GLY A 257 11.57 -6.76 -8.83
N ALA A 258 10.89 -7.27 -7.81
CA ALA A 258 9.83 -8.25 -8.02
C ALA A 258 8.64 -7.58 -8.74
N THR A 259 8.19 -8.18 -9.84
CA THR A 259 7.04 -7.68 -10.58
C THR A 259 5.78 -8.25 -9.97
N PRO A 260 4.83 -7.44 -9.50
CA PRO A 260 3.55 -7.96 -9.02
C PRO A 260 2.74 -8.59 -10.15
N GLY A 261 1.92 -9.57 -9.82
CA GLY A 261 0.91 -10.08 -10.74
C GLY A 261 -0.15 -9.03 -11.01
N LEU A 262 -0.01 -8.25 -12.07
CA LEU A 262 -0.93 -7.16 -12.42
C LEU A 262 -2.11 -7.68 -13.22
N GLN A 263 -3.31 -7.25 -12.84
CA GLN A 263 -4.48 -7.36 -13.73
C GLN A 263 -4.39 -6.29 -14.84
N PRO A 264 -5.11 -6.47 -15.96
CA PRO A 264 -5.12 -5.49 -17.04
C PRO A 264 -5.46 -4.09 -16.53
N LEU A 265 -4.63 -3.10 -16.90
CA LEU A 265 -4.89 -1.70 -16.59
C LEU A 265 -6.22 -1.28 -17.22
N SER A 266 -7.05 -0.56 -16.48
CA SER A 266 -8.27 0.00 -17.05
C SER A 266 -8.54 1.40 -16.51
N SER A 267 -8.92 2.31 -17.40
CA SER A 267 -9.42 3.63 -17.04
C SER A 267 -10.86 3.52 -16.54
N GLN A 268 -11.14 4.22 -15.45
CA GLN A 268 -12.49 4.41 -14.94
C GLN A 268 -13.02 5.78 -15.39
N THR A 269 -14.33 5.91 -15.45
CA THR A 269 -14.99 7.18 -15.70
C THR A 269 -15.63 7.71 -14.41
N VAL A 270 -15.65 9.04 -14.28
CA VAL A 270 -16.42 9.71 -13.21
C VAL A 270 -17.93 9.63 -13.49
N GLU A 271 -18.29 9.52 -14.76
CA GLU A 271 -19.67 9.45 -15.22
C GLU A 271 -20.46 8.30 -14.58
N GLY A 272 -21.72 8.56 -14.28
CA GLY A 272 -22.61 7.57 -13.69
C GLY A 272 -22.41 7.33 -12.18
N ARG A 273 -21.58 8.14 -11.49
CA ARG A 273 -21.40 8.10 -10.05
C ARG A 273 -21.74 9.42 -9.39
N LEU A 274 -22.30 9.35 -8.18
CA LEU A 274 -22.57 10.51 -7.35
C LEU A 274 -21.26 11.01 -6.75
N ALA A 275 -20.89 12.23 -7.04
CA ALA A 275 -19.78 12.90 -6.36
C ALA A 275 -20.20 13.26 -4.93
N LEU A 276 -19.46 12.74 -3.95
CA LEU A 276 -19.65 13.03 -2.53
C LEU A 276 -18.36 13.67 -2.02
N ASP A 277 -18.46 14.92 -1.58
CA ASP A 277 -17.31 15.59 -0.95
C ASP A 277 -16.93 14.95 0.39
N PRO A 278 -15.70 15.19 0.90
CA PRO A 278 -15.22 14.57 2.12
C PRO A 278 -16.10 14.85 3.35
N ALA A 279 -16.64 16.08 3.46
CA ALA A 279 -17.47 16.46 4.60
C ALA A 279 -18.83 15.72 4.55
N THR A 280 -19.46 15.64 3.38
CA THR A 280 -20.70 14.87 3.17
C THR A 280 -20.50 13.39 3.49
N ARG A 281 -19.39 12.77 3.02
CA ARG A 281 -19.08 11.37 3.36
C ARG A 281 -18.97 11.14 4.85
N ARG A 282 -18.25 12.02 5.54
CA ARG A 282 -18.05 11.94 6.99
C ARG A 282 -19.35 12.11 7.72
N ASN A 283 -20.14 13.12 7.36
CA ASN A 283 -21.42 13.39 8.00
C ASN A 283 -22.46 12.30 7.79
N LEU A 284 -22.41 11.58 6.67
CA LEU A 284 -23.26 10.42 6.40
C LEU A 284 -22.80 9.13 7.09
N GLU A 285 -21.61 9.15 7.73
CA GLU A 285 -20.99 7.99 8.40
C GLU A 285 -21.06 6.72 7.54
N LEU A 286 -20.67 6.83 6.27
CA LEU A 286 -20.80 5.73 5.32
C LEU A 286 -19.93 4.53 5.72
N VAL A 287 -18.66 4.78 6.01
CA VAL A 287 -17.66 3.75 6.33
C VAL A 287 -16.89 4.02 7.62
N GLU A 288 -16.79 5.29 8.04
CA GLU A 288 -16.10 5.71 9.25
C GLU A 288 -17.05 6.48 10.17
N PRO A 289 -17.04 6.23 11.48
CA PRO A 289 -17.90 6.92 12.43
C PRO A 289 -17.34 8.30 12.80
N LEU A 290 -18.20 9.28 13.06
CA LEU A 290 -17.81 10.63 13.54
C LEU A 290 -17.19 10.58 14.94
N ALA A 291 -17.72 9.75 15.82
CA ALA A 291 -17.39 9.74 17.26
C ALA A 291 -16.46 8.59 17.67
N GLY A 292 -15.77 7.93 16.75
CA GLY A 292 -14.81 6.86 17.09
C GLY A 292 -15.44 5.56 17.63
N GLU A 293 -16.76 5.46 17.75
CA GLU A 293 -17.45 4.23 18.13
C GLU A 293 -17.50 3.24 16.96
N ARG A 294 -16.78 2.13 17.09
CA ARG A 294 -16.82 1.05 16.10
C ARG A 294 -18.27 0.51 15.99
N GLY A 295 -18.84 0.57 14.78
CA GLY A 295 -20.15 -0.02 14.49
C GLY A 295 -21.27 0.99 14.19
N ALA A 296 -21.06 2.29 14.38
CA ALA A 296 -22.05 3.33 14.10
C ALA A 296 -22.00 3.85 12.66
N THR A 297 -21.82 2.98 11.65
CA THR A 297 -21.74 3.38 10.25
C THR A 297 -22.78 2.68 9.39
N LEU A 298 -23.11 3.26 8.22
CA LEU A 298 -23.98 2.60 7.25
C LEU A 298 -23.42 1.24 6.83
N LEU A 299 -22.11 1.17 6.57
CA LEU A 299 -21.44 -0.10 6.26
C LEU A 299 -21.68 -1.14 7.35
N ALA A 300 -21.46 -0.82 8.62
CA ALA A 300 -21.66 -1.75 9.72
C ALA A 300 -23.13 -2.22 9.82
N ALA A 301 -24.08 -1.33 9.55
CA ALA A 301 -25.50 -1.66 9.58
C ALA A 301 -25.94 -2.63 8.48
N VAL A 302 -25.37 -2.50 7.26
CA VAL A 302 -25.81 -3.28 6.08
C VAL A 302 -24.88 -4.46 5.74
N ASP A 303 -23.65 -4.51 6.27
CA ASP A 303 -22.70 -5.55 5.93
C ASP A 303 -23.14 -6.93 6.46
N ARG A 304 -23.49 -7.79 5.51
CA ARG A 304 -23.82 -9.21 5.74
C ARG A 304 -23.03 -10.09 4.76
N THR A 305 -21.94 -9.56 4.21
CA THR A 305 -21.08 -10.28 3.26
C THR A 305 -20.46 -11.53 3.90
N ARG A 306 -20.17 -12.53 3.08
CA ARG A 306 -19.58 -13.81 3.51
C ARG A 306 -18.14 -13.96 3.10
N THR A 307 -17.69 -13.19 2.10
CA THR A 307 -16.33 -13.20 1.59
C THR A 307 -15.66 -11.86 1.82
N ALA A 308 -14.34 -11.87 1.92
CA ALA A 308 -13.52 -10.67 2.01
C ALA A 308 -13.67 -9.79 0.75
N ALA A 309 -13.61 -10.38 -0.45
CA ALA A 309 -13.84 -9.69 -1.71
C ALA A 309 -15.23 -9.04 -1.78
N GLY A 310 -16.27 -9.73 -1.29
CA GLY A 310 -17.63 -9.18 -1.19
C GLY A 310 -17.72 -7.98 -0.25
N ALA A 311 -16.96 -7.98 0.86
CA ALA A 311 -16.90 -6.83 1.76
C ALA A 311 -16.24 -5.62 1.10
N ARG A 312 -15.11 -5.82 0.41
CA ARG A 312 -14.44 -4.75 -0.36
C ARG A 312 -15.36 -4.19 -1.46
N LEU A 313 -16.10 -5.04 -2.16
CA LEU A 313 -17.07 -4.62 -3.16
C LEU A 313 -18.22 -3.79 -2.54
N LEU A 314 -18.69 -4.16 -1.35
CA LEU A 314 -19.73 -3.40 -0.65
C LEU A 314 -19.23 -2.01 -0.27
N VAL A 315 -18.03 -1.89 0.25
CA VAL A 315 -17.36 -0.60 0.51
C VAL A 315 -17.32 0.24 -0.77
N HIS A 316 -16.86 -0.34 -1.88
CA HIS A 316 -16.80 0.34 -3.18
C HIS A 316 -18.18 0.84 -3.64
N HIS A 317 -19.24 0.06 -3.43
CA HIS A 317 -20.60 0.46 -3.78
C HIS A 317 -21.14 1.59 -2.91
N LEU A 318 -20.86 1.58 -1.62
CA LEU A 318 -21.30 2.64 -0.68
C LEU A 318 -20.53 3.94 -0.89
N THR A 319 -19.24 3.85 -1.22
CA THR A 319 -18.40 5.03 -1.43
C THR A 319 -18.54 5.65 -2.82
N GLY A 320 -19.12 4.95 -3.79
CA GLY A 320 -19.39 5.41 -5.15
C GLY A 320 -20.81 5.09 -5.62
N PRO A 321 -21.86 5.71 -5.03
CA PRO A 321 -23.24 5.46 -5.44
C PRO A 321 -23.45 5.78 -6.92
N LEU A 322 -24.28 4.97 -7.58
CA LEU A 322 -24.63 5.18 -8.99
C LEU A 322 -25.63 6.33 -9.15
N THR A 323 -25.56 7.02 -10.31
CA THR A 323 -26.56 8.01 -10.75
C THR A 323 -27.32 7.55 -11.99
N ASP A 324 -26.81 6.56 -12.72
CA ASP A 324 -27.49 5.99 -13.89
C ASP A 324 -28.67 5.11 -13.45
N LEU A 325 -29.87 5.50 -13.88
CA LEU A 325 -31.11 4.83 -13.49
C LEU A 325 -31.20 3.38 -13.95
N ALA A 326 -30.68 3.06 -15.12
CA ALA A 326 -30.71 1.70 -15.66
C ALA A 326 -29.77 0.78 -14.86
N ALA A 327 -28.58 1.25 -14.53
CA ALA A 327 -27.63 0.53 -13.68
C ALA A 327 -28.16 0.35 -12.24
N ILE A 328 -28.85 1.35 -11.68
CA ILE A 328 -29.51 1.27 -10.37
C ILE A 328 -30.62 0.20 -10.42
N ALA A 329 -31.51 0.26 -11.43
CA ALA A 329 -32.59 -0.71 -11.61
C ALA A 329 -32.04 -2.14 -11.73
N ALA A 330 -31.04 -2.36 -12.59
CA ALA A 330 -30.40 -3.66 -12.75
C ALA A 330 -29.78 -4.20 -11.46
N ARG A 331 -29.26 -3.31 -10.58
CA ARG A 331 -28.74 -3.70 -9.26
C ARG A 331 -29.89 -4.09 -8.32
N HIS A 332 -30.97 -3.34 -8.31
CA HIS A 332 -32.17 -3.64 -7.53
C HIS A 332 -32.81 -4.97 -7.96
N ASP A 333 -32.92 -5.25 -9.26
CA ASP A 333 -33.46 -6.51 -9.77
C ASP A 333 -32.67 -7.73 -9.27
N ARG A 334 -31.33 -7.63 -9.20
CA ARG A 334 -30.48 -8.69 -8.64
C ARG A 334 -30.76 -8.92 -7.17
N VAL A 335 -30.94 -7.84 -6.40
CA VAL A 335 -31.28 -7.91 -4.98
C VAL A 335 -32.68 -8.52 -4.81
N GLU A 336 -33.66 -8.06 -5.57
CA GLU A 336 -35.04 -8.55 -5.53
C GLU A 336 -35.13 -10.04 -5.84
N ALA A 337 -34.39 -10.54 -6.84
CA ALA A 337 -34.33 -11.94 -7.18
C ALA A 337 -33.89 -12.82 -5.99
N LEU A 338 -32.90 -12.33 -5.20
CA LEU A 338 -32.43 -13.03 -4.00
C LEU A 338 -33.34 -12.82 -2.78
N VAL A 339 -34.08 -11.72 -2.71
CA VAL A 339 -35.10 -11.49 -1.65
C VAL A 339 -36.27 -12.44 -1.83
N ARG A 340 -36.75 -12.60 -3.08
CA ARG A 340 -37.89 -13.47 -3.42
C ARG A 340 -37.55 -14.95 -3.30
N ASP A 341 -36.33 -15.38 -3.56
CA ASP A 341 -35.89 -16.76 -3.47
C ASP A 341 -34.98 -17.00 -2.26
N ALA A 342 -35.62 -17.30 -1.11
CA ALA A 342 -34.92 -17.52 0.14
C ALA A 342 -33.98 -18.75 0.11
N GLU A 343 -34.36 -19.80 -0.61
CA GLU A 343 -33.57 -21.04 -0.72
C GLU A 343 -32.30 -20.80 -1.55
N ARG A 344 -32.45 -20.15 -2.71
CA ARG A 344 -31.28 -19.74 -3.53
C ARG A 344 -30.33 -18.85 -2.77
N ARG A 345 -30.87 -17.87 -2.03
CA ARG A 345 -30.09 -16.98 -1.16
C ARG A 345 -29.35 -17.77 -0.08
N ARG A 346 -29.99 -18.71 0.61
CA ARG A 346 -29.39 -19.54 1.66
C ARG A 346 -28.23 -20.35 1.10
N ARG A 347 -28.47 -21.12 0.01
CA ARG A 347 -27.44 -21.94 -0.65
C ARG A 347 -26.25 -21.09 -1.15
N GLY A 348 -26.53 -19.95 -1.79
CA GLY A 348 -25.46 -19.02 -2.23
C GLY A 348 -24.61 -18.54 -1.08
N ARG A 349 -25.21 -18.21 0.06
CA ARG A 349 -24.46 -17.78 1.26
C ARG A 349 -23.64 -18.90 1.89
N GLU A 350 -24.08 -20.13 1.84
CA GLU A 350 -23.32 -21.30 2.31
C GLU A 350 -22.08 -21.52 1.44
N VAL A 351 -22.23 -21.56 0.14
CA VAL A 351 -21.10 -21.68 -0.80
C VAL A 351 -20.11 -20.54 -0.63
N LEU A 352 -20.60 -19.29 -0.53
CA LEU A 352 -19.71 -18.13 -0.33
C LEU A 352 -18.98 -18.17 1.02
N ALA A 353 -19.55 -18.79 2.07
CA ALA A 353 -18.88 -18.90 3.36
C ALA A 353 -17.64 -19.81 3.32
N GLU A 354 -17.59 -20.75 2.39
CA GLU A 354 -16.49 -21.70 2.17
C GLU A 354 -15.52 -21.20 1.10
N THR A 355 -15.88 -20.11 0.38
CA THR A 355 -15.05 -19.56 -0.70
C THR A 355 -13.95 -18.68 -0.13
N PRO A 356 -12.67 -18.99 -0.38
CA PRO A 356 -11.54 -18.15 0.03
C PRO A 356 -11.48 -16.84 -0.77
N ASP A 357 -10.57 -15.95 -0.41
CA ASP A 357 -10.30 -14.72 -1.15
C ASP A 357 -9.50 -15.04 -2.43
N LEU A 358 -10.24 -15.41 -3.49
CA LEU A 358 -9.65 -15.82 -4.77
C LEU A 358 -8.82 -14.72 -5.44
N GLU A 359 -9.22 -13.44 -5.28
CA GLU A 359 -8.49 -12.31 -5.87
C GLU A 359 -7.07 -12.20 -5.30
N ARG A 360 -6.96 -12.19 -3.97
CA ARG A 360 -5.65 -12.13 -3.29
C ARG A 360 -4.87 -13.44 -3.43
N ALA A 361 -5.54 -14.58 -3.46
CA ALA A 361 -4.88 -15.87 -3.72
C ALA A 361 -4.24 -15.92 -5.12
N LEU A 362 -4.93 -15.45 -6.14
CA LEU A 362 -4.36 -15.34 -7.50
C LEU A 362 -3.21 -14.34 -7.57
N GLY A 363 -3.31 -13.22 -6.83
CA GLY A 363 -2.21 -12.25 -6.71
C GLY A 363 -0.94 -12.88 -6.11
N ARG A 364 -1.07 -13.72 -5.08
CA ARG A 364 0.07 -14.48 -4.50
C ARG A 364 0.69 -15.43 -5.50
N LEU A 365 -0.11 -16.22 -6.21
CA LEU A 365 0.40 -17.13 -7.25
C LEU A 365 1.16 -16.38 -8.34
N GLY A 366 0.66 -15.21 -8.78
CA GLY A 366 1.32 -14.38 -9.79
C GLY A 366 2.69 -13.81 -9.34
N ARG A 367 2.92 -13.70 -8.02
CA ARG A 367 4.20 -13.24 -7.45
C ARG A 367 5.20 -14.38 -7.20
N SER A 368 4.87 -15.62 -7.56
CA SER A 368 5.70 -16.82 -7.28
C SER A 368 6.00 -17.02 -5.78
N GLU A 369 5.11 -16.56 -4.91
CA GLU A 369 5.19 -16.85 -3.48
C GLU A 369 4.74 -18.30 -3.25
N GLU A 370 5.60 -19.25 -3.63
CA GLU A 370 5.40 -20.68 -3.37
C GLU A 370 5.59 -20.98 -1.88
N HIS A 371 4.53 -20.85 -1.11
CA HIS A 371 4.39 -21.66 0.08
C HIS A 371 3.59 -22.92 -0.27
N THR A 372 4.30 -24.04 -0.40
CA THR A 372 3.80 -25.37 -0.73
C THR A 372 2.66 -25.87 0.18
N SER A 373 2.41 -25.24 1.30
CA SER A 373 1.34 -25.58 2.25
C SER A 373 -0.08 -25.18 1.78
N GLU A 374 -0.22 -24.17 0.93
CA GLU A 374 -1.54 -23.69 0.49
C GLU A 374 -2.07 -24.40 -0.76
N LEU A 375 -1.19 -24.91 -1.62
CA LEU A 375 -1.60 -25.75 -2.76
C LEU A 375 -2.23 -27.07 -2.31
N GLN A 376 -1.89 -27.57 -1.12
CA GLN A 376 -2.52 -28.76 -0.56
C GLN A 376 -3.98 -28.52 -0.13
N SER A 377 -4.36 -27.30 0.26
CA SER A 377 -5.74 -26.98 0.63
C SER A 377 -6.68 -26.87 -0.58
N LEU A 378 -6.14 -26.50 -1.76
CA LEU A 378 -6.90 -26.41 -3.01
C LEU A 378 -7.09 -27.76 -3.70
N SER A 379 -6.30 -28.78 -3.35
CA SER A 379 -6.42 -30.15 -3.90
C SER A 379 -7.55 -30.97 -3.26
N HIS A 380 -8.25 -30.44 -2.27
CA HIS A 380 -9.37 -31.09 -1.58
C HIS A 380 -10.74 -30.47 -1.90
N ILE A 381 -10.83 -29.57 -2.89
CA ILE A 381 -12.06 -29.06 -3.48
C ILE A 381 -12.20 -29.69 -4.87
#